data_5cadbffc507c5a761e1e2581cc6d3086
#
_entry.id   5cadbffc507c5a761e1e2581cc6d3086
#
_cell.length_a   1.000
_cell.length_b   1.000
_cell.length_c   1.000
_cell.angle_alpha   90.00
_cell.angle_beta   90.00
_cell.angle_gamma   90.00
#
_symmetry.space_group_name_H-M   'P 1'
#
loop_
_entity.id
_entity.type
_entity.pdbx_description
1 polymer ?
#
loop_
_entity_poly.entity_id
_entity_poly.type
_entity_poly.pdbx_seq_one_letter_code
_entity_poly.pdbx_strand_id
1 'polypeptide(L)'
;MIENMKVEFGRTSDIDSWMRLVRKVSWNFPGLETEQSIDEHKIIVLKFMNDKRALCVKNEQEIVGVLLYSRKYNMICCLAVDPAYRKRGIASLLLREAIDKLDRDKDITVSTFRENDVKGIAPRKLYKKFGFEEGELIEEFGYPNQRFVLHADKSVDNVIIGTTVTATVDRPLGSYHPEYKDMYYPINYGYIEGVMAPDGEEQDAYILGVNEPVGKFTGKIIAIVRRKDDIEEKWVVVPDGMMFSKDEIRQQIYFQEQYFDSEIVM
;
A
#
# COMPACT_ATOMS: atom_id res chain seq x y z
N MET A 1 -5.61 14.24 24.40
CA MET A 1 -6.10 14.95 23.21
C MET A 1 -5.02 14.90 22.16
N ILE A 2 -5.26 14.15 21.03
CA ILE A 2 -4.31 13.93 19.92
C ILE A 2 -4.76 14.81 18.70
N GLU A 3 -5.63 15.78 18.94
CA GLU A 3 -6.46 16.40 17.89
C GLU A 3 -5.71 17.25 16.86
N ASN A 4 -4.35 17.40 16.92
CA ASN A 4 -3.64 18.25 15.93
C ASN A 4 -2.23 17.78 15.51
N MET A 5 -1.84 16.52 15.77
CA MET A 5 -0.53 16.06 15.32
C MET A 5 -0.59 15.56 13.88
N LYS A 6 0.02 16.29 12.95
CA LYS A 6 0.15 15.91 11.54
C LYS A 6 1.56 15.43 11.25
N VAL A 7 1.67 14.46 10.34
CA VAL A 7 2.95 14.10 9.74
C VAL A 7 3.25 15.12 8.64
N GLU A 8 4.47 15.64 8.65
CA GLU A 8 4.96 16.54 7.61
C GLU A 8 6.37 16.17 7.18
N PHE A 9 6.83 16.72 6.05
CA PHE A 9 8.22 16.59 5.66
C PHE A 9 9.10 17.46 6.57
N GLY A 10 10.13 16.86 7.16
CA GLY A 10 11.18 17.59 7.87
C GLY A 10 11.93 18.51 6.90
N ARG A 11 12.10 19.76 7.28
CA ARG A 11 12.81 20.80 6.53
C ARG A 11 14.21 20.97 7.09
N THR A 12 15.14 21.47 6.30
CA THR A 12 16.52 21.75 6.79
C THR A 12 16.54 22.75 7.95
N SER A 13 15.56 23.65 8.03
CA SER A 13 15.36 24.55 9.18
C SER A 13 14.98 23.81 10.48
N ASP A 14 14.53 22.60 10.40
CA ASP A 14 14.12 21.78 11.55
C ASP A 14 15.28 20.96 12.13
N ILE A 15 16.46 21.03 11.51
CA ILE A 15 17.59 20.14 11.82
C ILE A 15 18.00 20.15 13.30
N ASP A 16 17.99 21.30 13.94
CA ASP A 16 18.39 21.39 15.34
C ASP A 16 17.39 20.73 16.28
N SER A 17 16.08 20.88 16.01
CA SER A 17 15.03 20.18 16.76
C SER A 17 15.07 18.67 16.49
N TRP A 18 15.32 18.26 15.22
CA TRP A 18 15.52 16.88 14.86
C TRP A 18 16.68 16.24 15.63
N MET A 19 17.84 16.88 15.63
CA MET A 19 19.03 16.39 16.30
C MET A 19 18.92 16.40 17.84
N ARG A 20 18.10 17.28 18.42
CA ARG A 20 17.75 17.19 19.86
C ARG A 20 17.03 15.88 20.16
N LEU A 21 16.06 15.48 19.32
CA LEU A 21 15.38 14.19 19.48
C LEU A 21 16.35 13.03 19.27
N VAL A 22 17.20 13.07 18.23
CA VAL A 22 18.20 12.02 17.96
C VAL A 22 19.09 11.80 19.18
N ARG A 23 19.68 12.87 19.75
CA ARG A 23 20.51 12.76 20.98
C ARG A 23 19.76 12.16 22.15
N LYS A 24 18.48 12.51 22.31
CA LYS A 24 17.63 12.00 23.40
C LYS A 24 17.38 10.50 23.32
N VAL A 25 17.44 9.92 22.12
CA VAL A 25 17.12 8.50 21.87
C VAL A 25 18.31 7.70 21.35
N SER A 26 19.49 8.30 21.15
CA SER A 26 20.69 7.68 20.55
C SER A 26 21.09 6.37 21.24
N TRP A 27 20.92 6.27 22.56
CA TRP A 27 21.16 5.05 23.33
C TRP A 27 20.40 3.81 22.83
N ASN A 28 19.35 4.01 22.05
CA ASN A 28 18.52 2.96 21.46
C ASN A 28 18.81 2.73 19.97
N PHE A 29 19.85 3.33 19.42
CA PHE A 29 20.22 3.22 18.01
C PHE A 29 21.69 2.83 17.89
N PRO A 30 21.99 1.55 17.54
CA PRO A 30 23.36 1.15 17.23
C PRO A 30 23.97 2.05 16.15
N GLY A 31 25.23 2.42 16.33
CA GLY A 31 25.94 3.35 15.45
C GLY A 31 25.78 4.83 15.80
N LEU A 32 25.06 5.18 16.90
CA LEU A 32 24.91 6.56 17.38
C LEU A 32 25.44 6.73 18.82
N GLU A 33 26.51 5.98 19.17
CA GLU A 33 27.08 5.97 20.52
C GLU A 33 28.01 7.15 20.81
N THR A 34 28.49 7.84 19.79
CA THR A 34 29.45 8.93 19.92
C THR A 34 28.93 10.23 19.33
N GLU A 35 29.42 11.39 19.83
CA GLU A 35 29.09 12.69 19.21
C GLU A 35 29.53 12.76 17.74
N GLN A 36 30.66 12.14 17.39
CA GLN A 36 31.11 12.07 16.00
C GLN A 36 30.07 11.33 15.13
N SER A 37 29.58 10.16 15.55
CA SER A 37 28.57 9.41 14.80
C SER A 37 27.23 10.15 14.70
N ILE A 38 26.89 10.92 15.73
CA ILE A 38 25.69 11.79 15.71
C ILE A 38 25.88 12.94 14.70
N ASP A 39 27.05 13.55 14.62
CA ASP A 39 27.32 14.61 13.64
C ASP A 39 27.36 14.08 12.20
N GLU A 40 27.92 12.89 11.98
CA GLU A 40 27.85 12.19 10.69
C GLU A 40 26.39 11.89 10.31
N HIS A 41 25.58 11.43 11.28
CA HIS A 41 24.15 11.20 11.08
C HIS A 41 23.41 12.48 10.71
N LYS A 42 23.76 13.65 11.28
CA LYS A 42 23.19 14.96 10.91
C LYS A 42 23.31 15.24 9.42
N ILE A 43 24.47 14.92 8.81
CA ILE A 43 24.70 15.10 7.37
C ILE A 43 23.75 14.21 6.57
N ILE A 44 23.55 12.97 7.00
CA ILE A 44 22.60 12.03 6.39
C ILE A 44 21.18 12.57 6.49
N VAL A 45 20.74 13.01 7.65
CA VAL A 45 19.41 13.58 7.87
C VAL A 45 19.15 14.77 6.94
N LEU A 46 20.09 15.71 6.82
CA LEU A 46 19.99 16.85 5.90
C LEU A 46 19.77 16.41 4.44
N LYS A 47 20.48 15.36 4.00
CA LYS A 47 20.28 14.78 2.67
C LYS A 47 18.89 14.20 2.50
N PHE A 48 18.39 13.46 3.51
CA PHE A 48 17.03 12.92 3.48
C PHE A 48 15.96 14.03 3.48
N MET A 49 16.18 15.12 4.21
CA MET A 49 15.28 16.29 4.20
C MET A 49 15.23 16.95 2.80
N ASN A 50 16.39 17.19 2.20
CA ASN A 50 16.48 17.77 0.84
C ASN A 50 15.77 16.88 -0.20
N ASP A 51 15.90 15.56 -0.07
CA ASP A 51 15.31 14.58 -0.97
C ASP A 51 13.82 14.29 -0.65
N LYS A 52 13.21 14.99 0.32
CA LYS A 52 11.84 14.72 0.83
C LYS A 52 11.62 13.25 1.21
N ARG A 53 12.56 12.70 1.98
CA ARG A 53 12.55 11.34 2.52
C ARG A 53 12.66 11.30 4.05
N ALA A 54 12.47 12.44 4.70
CA ALA A 54 12.44 12.63 6.13
C ALA A 54 11.04 13.09 6.53
N LEU A 55 10.36 12.32 7.37
CA LEU A 55 9.05 12.65 7.93
C LEU A 55 9.19 13.00 9.41
N CYS A 56 8.39 13.94 9.87
CA CYS A 56 8.35 14.29 11.29
C CYS A 56 6.93 14.60 11.78
N VAL A 57 6.77 14.51 13.09
CA VAL A 57 5.63 15.03 13.83
C VAL A 57 6.14 16.06 14.80
N LYS A 58 5.48 17.21 14.84
CA LYS A 58 5.80 18.33 15.75
C LYS A 58 4.73 18.48 16.81
N ASN A 59 5.17 18.90 17.98
CA ASN A 59 4.33 19.52 18.99
C ASN A 59 4.80 20.98 19.12
N GLU A 60 3.96 21.90 18.66
CA GLU A 60 4.34 23.30 18.43
C GLU A 60 5.55 23.39 17.48
N GLN A 61 6.71 23.83 17.96
CA GLN A 61 7.95 23.96 17.16
C GLN A 61 8.93 22.79 17.39
N GLU A 62 8.64 21.88 18.34
CA GLU A 62 9.54 20.80 18.69
C GLU A 62 9.19 19.50 17.98
N ILE A 63 10.17 18.86 17.36
CA ILE A 63 10.02 17.53 16.77
C ILE A 63 9.93 16.48 17.87
N VAL A 64 8.84 15.75 17.88
CA VAL A 64 8.54 14.68 18.85
C VAL A 64 8.50 13.28 18.24
N GLY A 65 8.57 13.18 16.93
CA GLY A 65 8.67 11.92 16.20
C GLY A 65 9.32 12.13 14.84
N VAL A 66 10.12 11.16 14.40
CA VAL A 66 10.88 11.21 13.14
C VAL A 66 10.87 9.85 12.46
N LEU A 67 10.92 9.87 11.11
CA LEU A 67 11.11 8.69 10.29
C LEU A 67 11.91 9.05 9.03
N LEU A 68 12.89 8.21 8.69
CA LEU A 68 13.60 8.26 7.42
C LEU A 68 13.27 7.02 6.59
N TYR A 69 13.08 7.20 5.27
CA TYR A 69 12.80 6.09 4.36
C TYR A 69 13.56 6.21 3.05
N SER A 70 13.80 5.10 2.39
CA SER A 70 14.53 5.01 1.13
C SER A 70 13.63 4.46 0.03
N ARG A 71 13.32 5.27 -1.00
CA ARG A 71 12.63 4.80 -2.21
C ARG A 71 13.50 3.85 -3.05
N LYS A 72 14.82 4.08 -3.07
CA LYS A 72 15.76 3.24 -3.84
C LYS A 72 15.77 1.79 -3.35
N TYR A 73 15.74 1.60 -2.04
CA TYR A 73 15.79 0.27 -1.42
C TYR A 73 14.43 -0.20 -0.90
N ASN A 74 13.39 0.60 -1.11
CA ASN A 74 12.03 0.36 -0.64
C ASN A 74 11.97 0.00 0.85
N MET A 75 12.56 0.83 1.71
CA MET A 75 12.77 0.49 3.12
C MET A 75 12.54 1.68 4.06
N ILE A 76 12.16 1.36 5.29
CA ILE A 76 12.20 2.26 6.44
C ILE A 76 13.62 2.22 7.02
N CYS A 77 14.29 3.37 7.06
CA CYS A 77 15.69 3.46 7.50
C CYS A 77 15.79 3.69 9.03
N CYS A 78 14.93 4.51 9.60
CA CYS A 78 14.81 4.69 11.05
C CYS A 78 13.43 5.23 11.43
N LEU A 79 13.03 4.98 12.66
CA LEU A 79 11.82 5.50 13.27
C LEU A 79 12.09 5.77 14.76
N ALA A 80 11.86 6.99 15.22
CA ALA A 80 12.03 7.36 16.61
C ALA A 80 10.89 8.26 17.11
N VAL A 81 10.51 8.10 18.38
CA VAL A 81 9.54 8.95 19.07
C VAL A 81 10.10 9.32 20.43
N ASP A 82 10.01 10.61 20.74
CA ASP A 82 10.37 11.14 22.06
C ASP A 82 9.72 10.32 23.18
N PRO A 83 10.49 9.84 24.17
CA PRO A 83 9.95 9.06 25.28
C PRO A 83 8.75 9.69 25.99
N ALA A 84 8.70 11.02 26.12
CA ALA A 84 7.59 11.75 26.73
C ALA A 84 6.30 11.74 25.88
N TYR A 85 6.40 11.39 24.60
CA TYR A 85 5.29 11.38 23.64
C TYR A 85 4.93 9.98 23.14
N ARG A 86 5.55 8.93 23.70
CA ARG A 86 5.23 7.53 23.36
C ARG A 86 3.80 7.15 23.76
N LYS A 87 3.30 6.05 23.19
CA LYS A 87 1.93 5.53 23.40
C LYS A 87 0.80 6.49 22.95
N ARG A 88 1.13 7.52 22.16
CA ARG A 88 0.17 8.49 21.60
C ARG A 88 -0.08 8.27 20.09
N GLY A 89 0.30 7.12 19.52
CA GLY A 89 0.05 6.80 18.10
C GLY A 89 1.04 7.41 17.10
N ILE A 90 2.00 8.25 17.51
CA ILE A 90 2.93 8.99 16.63
C ILE A 90 3.72 8.04 15.72
N ALA A 91 4.27 6.94 16.26
CA ALA A 91 5.00 5.97 15.45
C ALA A 91 4.11 5.32 14.38
N SER A 92 2.84 5.04 14.71
CA SER A 92 1.87 4.50 13.76
C SER A 92 1.50 5.49 12.65
N LEU A 93 1.38 6.77 12.96
CA LEU A 93 1.13 7.83 11.98
C LEU A 93 2.31 7.96 11.00
N LEU A 94 3.55 8.04 11.54
CA LEU A 94 4.77 8.13 10.75
C LEU A 94 4.95 6.91 9.83
N LEU A 95 4.74 5.70 10.36
CA LEU A 95 4.91 4.46 9.61
C LEU A 95 3.88 4.34 8.49
N ARG A 96 2.61 4.66 8.73
CA ARG A 96 1.57 4.68 7.69
C ARG A 96 1.94 5.63 6.57
N GLU A 97 2.26 6.88 6.90
CA GLU A 97 2.64 7.90 5.91
C GLU A 97 3.88 7.50 5.09
N ALA A 98 4.84 6.78 5.70
CA ALA A 98 6.02 6.29 5.00
C ALA A 98 5.69 5.13 4.05
N ILE A 99 4.84 4.19 4.47
CA ILE A 99 4.37 3.09 3.63
C ILE A 99 3.65 3.62 2.39
N ASP A 100 2.79 4.63 2.53
CA ASP A 100 2.06 5.27 1.41
C ASP A 100 3.00 5.99 0.40
N LYS A 101 4.27 6.27 0.78
CA LYS A 101 5.28 6.89 -0.09
C LYS A 101 6.27 5.91 -0.69
N LEU A 102 6.19 4.65 -0.31
CA LEU A 102 7.00 3.54 -0.81
C LEU A 102 6.23 2.75 -1.87
N ASP A 103 6.96 1.95 -2.64
CA ASP A 103 6.42 1.13 -3.72
C ASP A 103 5.74 -0.11 -3.11
N ARG A 104 4.40 -0.17 -3.19
CA ARG A 104 3.61 -1.28 -2.65
C ARG A 104 3.61 -2.52 -3.56
N ASP A 105 4.08 -2.38 -4.80
CA ASP A 105 4.28 -3.51 -5.72
C ASP A 105 5.57 -4.30 -5.40
N LYS A 106 6.34 -3.84 -4.40
CA LYS A 106 7.57 -4.46 -3.92
C LYS A 106 7.55 -4.59 -2.40
N ASP A 107 8.26 -5.58 -1.90
CA ASP A 107 8.47 -5.75 -0.48
C ASP A 107 9.06 -4.48 0.15
N ILE A 108 8.44 -4.02 1.25
CA ILE A 108 8.98 -2.95 2.08
C ILE A 108 9.70 -3.59 3.26
N THR A 109 10.92 -3.16 3.51
CA THR A 109 11.73 -3.73 4.59
C THR A 109 12.02 -2.72 5.69
N VAL A 110 12.26 -3.24 6.89
CA VAL A 110 12.79 -2.49 8.03
C VAL A 110 13.59 -3.43 8.91
N SER A 111 14.66 -2.93 9.51
CA SER A 111 15.45 -3.70 10.48
C SER A 111 15.18 -3.23 11.91
N THR A 112 15.18 -4.16 12.85
CA THR A 112 15.06 -3.86 14.28
C THR A 112 15.74 -4.94 15.13
N PHE A 113 15.78 -4.74 16.42
CA PHE A 113 16.37 -5.66 17.39
C PHE A 113 15.74 -7.05 17.34
N ARG A 114 16.51 -8.09 17.65
CA ARG A 114 16.05 -9.48 17.74
C ARG A 114 15.02 -9.65 18.87
N GLU A 115 14.29 -10.76 18.83
CA GLU A 115 13.19 -11.05 19.76
C GLU A 115 13.61 -11.01 21.25
N ASN A 116 14.80 -11.47 21.55
CA ASN A 116 15.31 -11.52 22.94
C ASN A 116 15.89 -10.18 23.45
N ASP A 117 15.87 -9.13 22.64
CA ASP A 117 16.31 -7.81 23.04
C ASP A 117 15.13 -6.97 23.53
N VAL A 118 15.22 -6.49 24.76
CA VAL A 118 14.19 -5.62 25.37
C VAL A 118 13.91 -4.37 24.53
N LYS A 119 14.91 -3.85 23.83
CA LYS A 119 14.78 -2.71 22.90
C LYS A 119 13.89 -3.04 21.71
N GLY A 120 13.79 -4.32 21.33
CA GLY A 120 12.97 -4.83 20.23
C GLY A 120 11.49 -4.94 20.53
N ILE A 121 11.06 -5.00 21.79
CA ILE A 121 9.66 -5.29 22.15
C ILE A 121 8.68 -4.32 21.49
N ALA A 122 8.91 -3.03 21.61
CA ALA A 122 8.00 -2.00 21.09
C ALA A 122 8.01 -1.90 19.55
N PRO A 123 9.18 -1.80 18.88
CA PRO A 123 9.21 -1.71 17.41
C PRO A 123 8.70 -2.99 16.73
N ARG A 124 9.05 -4.19 17.22
CA ARG A 124 8.54 -5.46 16.67
C ARG A 124 7.00 -5.53 16.74
N LYS A 125 6.41 -5.14 17.89
CA LYS A 125 4.96 -5.06 18.04
C LYS A 125 4.32 -4.08 17.05
N LEU A 126 4.98 -2.93 16.83
CA LEU A 126 4.50 -1.94 15.85
C LEU A 126 4.53 -2.53 14.44
N TYR A 127 5.65 -3.10 14.00
CA TYR A 127 5.78 -3.65 12.65
C TYR A 127 4.81 -4.80 12.40
N LYS A 128 4.67 -5.74 13.34
CA LYS A 128 3.67 -6.82 13.24
C LYS A 128 2.24 -6.28 13.13
N LYS A 129 1.90 -5.21 13.85
CA LYS A 129 0.58 -4.54 13.75
C LYS A 129 0.30 -3.98 12.34
N PHE A 130 1.35 -3.62 11.60
CA PHE A 130 1.26 -3.13 10.22
C PHE A 130 1.41 -4.23 9.17
N GLY A 131 1.40 -5.51 9.57
CA GLY A 131 1.49 -6.65 8.67
C GLY A 131 2.91 -7.02 8.24
N PHE A 132 3.94 -6.42 8.87
CA PHE A 132 5.30 -6.89 8.62
C PHE A 132 5.54 -8.25 9.26
N GLU A 133 6.15 -9.14 8.50
CA GLU A 133 6.56 -10.47 8.95
C GLU A 133 8.04 -10.50 9.31
N GLU A 134 8.42 -11.43 10.18
CA GLU A 134 9.80 -11.62 10.59
C GLU A 134 10.60 -12.29 9.47
N GLY A 135 11.63 -11.61 8.99
CA GLY A 135 12.55 -12.12 7.99
C GLY A 135 13.88 -12.58 8.59
N GLU A 136 14.94 -12.44 7.81
CA GLU A 136 16.27 -12.93 8.14
C GLU A 136 16.91 -12.25 9.35
N LEU A 137 17.74 -13.00 10.07
CA LEU A 137 18.62 -12.46 11.10
C LEU A 137 19.83 -11.84 10.41
N ILE A 138 20.12 -10.59 10.77
CA ILE A 138 21.20 -9.79 10.19
C ILE A 138 22.05 -9.16 11.28
N GLU A 139 23.14 -8.54 10.88
CA GLU A 139 23.95 -7.65 11.71
C GLU A 139 24.05 -6.29 11.01
N GLU A 140 23.73 -5.23 11.73
CA GLU A 140 23.85 -3.84 11.25
C GLU A 140 24.55 -2.99 12.32
N PHE A 141 25.52 -2.19 11.89
CA PHE A 141 26.33 -1.37 12.81
C PHE A 141 26.99 -2.18 13.94
N GLY A 142 27.41 -3.42 13.65
CA GLY A 142 27.99 -4.33 14.65
C GLY A 142 26.99 -4.84 15.71
N TYR A 143 25.68 -4.69 15.46
CA TYR A 143 24.64 -5.10 16.39
C TYR A 143 23.71 -6.16 15.77
N PRO A 144 23.32 -7.21 16.56
CA PRO A 144 22.40 -8.23 16.11
C PRO A 144 21.00 -7.68 15.85
N ASN A 145 20.56 -7.68 14.61
CA ASN A 145 19.23 -7.21 14.19
C ASN A 145 18.44 -8.33 13.50
N GLN A 146 17.17 -8.06 13.23
CA GLN A 146 16.31 -8.87 12.40
C GLN A 146 15.61 -7.97 11.38
N ARG A 147 15.58 -8.40 10.12
CA ARG A 147 14.80 -7.76 9.09
C ARG A 147 13.32 -8.13 9.26
N PHE A 148 12.47 -7.15 9.07
CA PHE A 148 11.03 -7.32 8.94
C PHE A 148 10.62 -6.94 7.53
N VAL A 149 9.68 -7.68 6.96
CA VAL A 149 9.24 -7.54 5.56
C VAL A 149 7.72 -7.33 5.56
N LEU A 150 7.28 -6.20 5.04
CA LEU A 150 5.91 -6.03 4.60
C LEU A 150 5.90 -6.44 3.13
N HIS A 151 5.37 -7.62 2.88
CA HIS A 151 5.36 -8.16 1.53
C HIS A 151 4.61 -7.22 0.59
N ALA A 152 5.09 -7.16 -0.64
CA ALA A 152 4.38 -6.50 -1.71
C ALA A 152 2.91 -6.85 -1.60
N ASP A 153 2.05 -5.84 -1.72
CA ASP A 153 0.68 -6.14 -2.08
C ASP A 153 0.76 -6.83 -3.45
N LYS A 154 1.03 -8.14 -3.39
CA LYS A 154 0.47 -9.01 -4.40
C LYS A 154 -1.02 -8.87 -4.14
N SER A 155 -1.57 -7.77 -4.62
CA SER A 155 -2.99 -7.60 -4.65
C SER A 155 -3.47 -8.90 -5.28
N VAL A 156 -4.49 -9.47 -4.75
CA VAL A 156 -5.24 -10.56 -5.38
C VAL A 156 -5.36 -10.24 -6.88
N ASP A 157 -5.34 -8.97 -7.24
CA ASP A 157 -5.31 -8.39 -8.59
C ASP A 157 -4.12 -8.86 -9.44
N ASN A 158 -2.88 -8.79 -8.94
CA ASN A 158 -1.68 -9.23 -9.69
C ASN A 158 -1.59 -10.76 -9.83
N VAL A 159 -2.32 -11.51 -9.00
CA VAL A 159 -2.48 -12.96 -9.15
C VAL A 159 -3.60 -13.29 -10.15
N ILE A 160 -4.63 -12.46 -10.21
CA ILE A 160 -5.83 -12.62 -11.03
C ILE A 160 -5.61 -12.05 -12.43
N ILE A 161 -5.07 -10.84 -12.55
CA ILE A 161 -4.79 -10.20 -13.84
C ILE A 161 -3.77 -11.04 -14.63
N GLY A 162 -4.09 -11.35 -15.88
CA GLY A 162 -3.31 -12.23 -16.75
C GLY A 162 -3.71 -13.70 -16.68
N THR A 163 -4.57 -14.12 -15.74
CA THR A 163 -5.09 -15.49 -15.70
C THR A 163 -6.19 -15.70 -16.76
N THR A 164 -6.33 -16.93 -17.23
CA THR A 164 -7.40 -17.34 -18.14
C THR A 164 -8.56 -17.90 -17.34
N VAL A 165 -9.76 -17.39 -17.60
CA VAL A 165 -11.00 -17.83 -16.94
C VAL A 165 -12.09 -18.10 -17.96
N THR A 166 -13.11 -18.85 -17.56
CA THR A 166 -14.34 -19.05 -18.33
C THR A 166 -15.49 -18.39 -17.60
N ALA A 167 -16.12 -17.42 -18.28
CA ALA A 167 -17.31 -16.74 -17.79
C ALA A 167 -18.57 -17.40 -18.37
N THR A 168 -19.58 -17.60 -17.54
CA THR A 168 -20.95 -17.90 -17.96
C THR A 168 -21.66 -16.57 -18.17
N VAL A 169 -22.19 -16.35 -19.37
CA VAL A 169 -22.85 -15.10 -19.76
C VAL A 169 -24.35 -15.22 -19.49
N ASP A 170 -24.84 -14.46 -18.54
CA ASP A 170 -26.27 -14.38 -18.19
C ASP A 170 -26.93 -13.11 -18.73
N ARG A 171 -26.13 -12.11 -19.14
CA ARG A 171 -26.56 -10.88 -19.83
C ARG A 171 -25.77 -10.70 -21.12
N PRO A 172 -26.21 -11.36 -22.21
CA PRO A 172 -25.51 -11.27 -23.50
C PRO A 172 -25.60 -9.86 -24.09
N LEU A 173 -24.61 -9.52 -24.92
CA LEU A 173 -24.60 -8.31 -25.72
C LEU A 173 -25.97 -8.10 -26.41
N GLY A 174 -26.53 -6.90 -26.27
CA GLY A 174 -27.85 -6.57 -26.85
C GLY A 174 -29.04 -6.84 -25.91
N SER A 175 -28.82 -7.43 -24.74
CA SER A 175 -29.88 -7.70 -23.75
C SER A 175 -30.16 -6.49 -22.85
N TYR A 176 -31.25 -6.60 -22.10
CA TYR A 176 -31.62 -5.64 -21.04
C TYR A 176 -31.59 -6.32 -19.68
N HIS A 177 -31.33 -5.52 -18.64
CA HIS A 177 -31.37 -6.02 -17.27
C HIS A 177 -32.77 -6.55 -16.92
N PRO A 178 -32.89 -7.72 -16.23
CA PRO A 178 -34.19 -8.33 -15.95
C PRO A 178 -35.09 -7.45 -15.06
N GLU A 179 -34.50 -6.70 -14.12
CA GLU A 179 -35.23 -5.83 -13.18
C GLU A 179 -35.21 -4.36 -13.64
N TYR A 180 -34.06 -3.86 -14.12
CA TYR A 180 -33.89 -2.48 -14.59
C TYR A 180 -34.04 -2.40 -16.10
N LYS A 181 -35.28 -2.35 -16.60
CA LYS A 181 -35.61 -2.47 -18.02
C LYS A 181 -34.98 -1.41 -18.94
N ASP A 182 -34.53 -0.30 -18.38
CA ASP A 182 -33.84 0.77 -19.11
C ASP A 182 -32.33 0.54 -19.21
N MET A 183 -31.77 -0.44 -18.50
CA MET A 183 -30.35 -0.77 -18.54
C MET A 183 -30.07 -1.76 -19.68
N TYR A 184 -29.50 -1.24 -20.76
CA TYR A 184 -29.06 -1.99 -21.93
C TYR A 184 -27.60 -2.43 -21.78
N TYR A 185 -27.30 -3.69 -22.14
CA TYR A 185 -25.93 -4.23 -22.14
C TYR A 185 -25.30 -4.14 -23.53
N PRO A 186 -24.40 -3.16 -23.78
CA PRO A 186 -23.68 -3.02 -25.05
C PRO A 186 -22.53 -4.01 -25.23
N ILE A 187 -22.23 -4.79 -24.19
CA ILE A 187 -21.20 -5.83 -24.13
C ILE A 187 -21.78 -7.08 -23.47
N ASN A 188 -21.09 -8.21 -23.60
CA ASN A 188 -21.44 -9.40 -22.84
C ASN A 188 -21.07 -9.21 -21.37
N TYR A 189 -21.92 -9.69 -20.48
CA TYR A 189 -21.73 -9.64 -19.02
C TYR A 189 -22.17 -10.97 -18.41
N GLY A 190 -21.50 -11.40 -17.35
CA GLY A 190 -21.79 -12.64 -16.68
C GLY A 190 -20.93 -12.83 -15.43
N TYR A 191 -20.68 -14.06 -15.07
CA TYR A 191 -19.95 -14.42 -13.85
C TYR A 191 -18.99 -15.60 -14.06
N ILE A 192 -18.05 -15.78 -13.14
CA ILE A 192 -17.07 -16.87 -13.18
C ILE A 192 -17.53 -17.96 -12.20
N GLU A 193 -17.98 -19.10 -12.74
CA GLU A 193 -18.49 -20.21 -11.94
C GLU A 193 -17.46 -20.71 -10.89
N GLY A 194 -17.88 -20.80 -9.63
CA GLY A 194 -17.06 -21.32 -8.54
C GLY A 194 -16.00 -20.36 -8.00
N VAL A 195 -15.97 -19.12 -8.48
CA VAL A 195 -15.16 -18.05 -7.90
C VAL A 195 -16.07 -17.09 -7.14
N MET A 196 -15.89 -17.05 -5.82
CA MET A 196 -16.71 -16.20 -4.94
C MET A 196 -16.13 -14.81 -4.84
N ALA A 197 -16.95 -13.80 -5.05
CA ALA A 197 -16.63 -12.40 -4.81
C ALA A 197 -16.76 -12.04 -3.31
N PRO A 198 -16.23 -10.87 -2.87
CA PRO A 198 -16.31 -10.45 -1.46
C PRO A 198 -17.72 -10.32 -0.89
N ASP A 199 -18.74 -10.11 -1.73
CA ASP A 199 -20.15 -10.05 -1.35
C ASP A 199 -20.79 -11.42 -1.08
N GLY A 200 -20.08 -12.52 -1.41
CA GLY A 200 -20.52 -13.90 -1.22
C GLY A 200 -21.30 -14.46 -2.41
N GLU A 201 -21.37 -13.75 -3.54
CA GLU A 201 -21.92 -14.22 -4.81
C GLU A 201 -20.80 -14.68 -5.75
N GLU A 202 -21.11 -15.25 -6.93
CA GLU A 202 -20.10 -15.59 -7.92
C GLU A 202 -19.52 -14.33 -8.56
N GLN A 203 -18.21 -14.36 -8.86
CA GLN A 203 -17.47 -13.20 -9.34
C GLN A 203 -17.97 -12.69 -10.69
N ASP A 204 -18.53 -11.51 -10.72
CA ASP A 204 -19.00 -10.80 -11.91
C ASP A 204 -17.89 -10.46 -12.91
N ALA A 205 -18.21 -10.49 -14.19
CA ALA A 205 -17.26 -10.18 -15.26
C ALA A 205 -17.88 -9.41 -16.43
N TYR A 206 -17.20 -8.34 -16.85
CA TYR A 206 -17.39 -7.70 -18.15
C TYR A 206 -16.57 -8.42 -19.21
N ILE A 207 -17.17 -8.76 -20.36
CA ILE A 207 -16.48 -9.41 -21.47
C ILE A 207 -16.34 -8.41 -22.60
N LEU A 208 -15.13 -7.93 -22.83
CA LEU A 208 -14.82 -6.94 -23.85
C LEU A 208 -14.17 -7.60 -25.09
N GLY A 209 -14.32 -6.96 -26.24
CA GLY A 209 -13.73 -7.45 -27.50
C GLY A 209 -14.47 -8.62 -28.17
N VAL A 210 -15.65 -8.98 -27.66
CA VAL A 210 -16.54 -9.99 -28.25
C VAL A 210 -17.81 -9.28 -28.73
N ASN A 211 -17.93 -9.11 -30.04
CA ASN A 211 -18.94 -8.26 -30.67
C ASN A 211 -20.20 -9.04 -31.10
N GLU A 212 -20.44 -10.21 -30.54
CA GLU A 212 -21.62 -11.03 -30.72
C GLU A 212 -22.12 -11.56 -29.37
N PRO A 213 -23.41 -11.82 -29.19
CA PRO A 213 -23.96 -12.41 -27.99
C PRO A 213 -23.46 -13.86 -27.84
N VAL A 214 -22.90 -14.20 -26.66
CA VAL A 214 -22.39 -15.54 -26.36
C VAL A 214 -23.00 -16.05 -25.05
N GLY A 215 -23.06 -17.36 -24.83
CA GLY A 215 -23.52 -17.98 -23.59
C GLY A 215 -22.39 -18.31 -22.62
N LYS A 216 -21.20 -18.56 -23.16
CA LYS A 216 -19.94 -18.75 -22.38
C LYS A 216 -18.79 -18.15 -23.15
N PHE A 217 -17.79 -17.67 -22.42
CA PHE A 217 -16.58 -17.11 -23.00
C PHE A 217 -15.35 -17.46 -22.17
N THR A 218 -14.31 -17.94 -22.84
CA THR A 218 -12.99 -18.17 -22.19
C THR A 218 -12.01 -17.12 -22.67
N GLY A 219 -11.41 -16.39 -21.75
CA GLY A 219 -10.50 -15.31 -22.06
C GLY A 219 -9.60 -14.94 -20.89
N LYS A 220 -8.82 -13.89 -21.07
CA LYS A 220 -7.82 -13.41 -20.12
C LYS A 220 -8.37 -12.24 -19.34
N ILE A 221 -8.17 -12.26 -18.03
CA ILE A 221 -8.45 -11.10 -17.17
C ILE A 221 -7.37 -10.04 -17.41
N ILE A 222 -7.79 -8.83 -17.78
CA ILE A 222 -6.88 -7.70 -18.03
C ILE A 222 -7.04 -6.57 -17.01
N ALA A 223 -8.15 -6.53 -16.28
CA ALA A 223 -8.40 -5.50 -15.29
C ALA A 223 -9.42 -5.97 -14.23
N ILE A 224 -9.41 -5.28 -13.08
CA ILE A 224 -10.41 -5.37 -12.02
C ILE A 224 -11.04 -4.00 -11.86
N VAL A 225 -12.37 -3.94 -11.84
CA VAL A 225 -13.17 -2.73 -11.55
C VAL A 225 -13.61 -2.80 -10.10
N ARG A 226 -13.16 -1.85 -9.28
CA ARG A 226 -13.52 -1.73 -7.86
C ARG A 226 -14.42 -0.55 -7.64
N ARG A 227 -15.50 -0.75 -6.94
CA ARG A 227 -16.40 0.31 -6.47
C ARG A 227 -15.95 0.73 -5.08
N LYS A 228 -15.66 2.02 -4.88
CA LYS A 228 -15.20 2.55 -3.58
C LYS A 228 -16.35 2.73 -2.58
N ASP A 229 -17.56 2.83 -3.09
CA ASP A 229 -18.82 3.00 -2.37
C ASP A 229 -19.59 1.68 -2.20
N ASP A 230 -19.01 0.56 -2.67
CA ASP A 230 -19.57 -0.79 -2.58
C ASP A 230 -18.46 -1.82 -2.29
N ILE A 231 -18.82 -3.03 -1.86
CA ILE A 231 -17.90 -4.16 -1.68
C ILE A 231 -17.74 -5.00 -2.96
N GLU A 232 -18.47 -4.64 -4.02
CA GLU A 232 -18.54 -5.39 -5.27
C GLU A 232 -17.34 -5.08 -6.17
N GLU A 233 -16.70 -6.14 -6.66
CA GLU A 233 -15.65 -6.07 -7.68
C GLU A 233 -16.10 -6.77 -8.95
N LYS A 234 -15.68 -6.29 -10.13
CA LYS A 234 -15.98 -6.91 -11.41
C LYS A 234 -14.69 -7.11 -12.21
N TRP A 235 -14.53 -8.28 -12.81
CA TRP A 235 -13.37 -8.56 -13.65
C TRP A 235 -13.62 -8.17 -15.10
N VAL A 236 -12.56 -7.77 -15.81
CA VAL A 236 -12.60 -7.47 -17.24
C VAL A 236 -11.89 -8.59 -17.99
N VAL A 237 -12.65 -9.36 -18.75
CA VAL A 237 -12.18 -10.53 -19.50
C VAL A 237 -12.18 -10.23 -20.99
N VAL A 238 -11.11 -10.57 -21.68
CA VAL A 238 -10.93 -10.31 -23.12
C VAL A 238 -10.39 -11.54 -23.86
N PRO A 239 -10.53 -11.61 -25.20
CA PRO A 239 -9.82 -12.60 -26.02
C PRO A 239 -8.30 -12.56 -25.77
N ASP A 240 -7.64 -13.73 -25.79
CA ASP A 240 -6.19 -13.80 -25.59
C ASP A 240 -5.44 -12.93 -26.60
N GLY A 241 -4.46 -12.18 -26.12
CA GLY A 241 -3.67 -11.22 -26.91
C GLY A 241 -4.36 -9.88 -27.18
N MET A 242 -5.61 -9.68 -26.78
CA MET A 242 -6.29 -8.38 -26.87
C MET A 242 -5.98 -7.53 -25.64
N MET A 243 -5.77 -6.23 -25.86
CA MET A 243 -5.45 -5.27 -24.78
C MET A 243 -6.34 -4.03 -24.94
N PHE A 244 -6.73 -3.46 -23.81
CA PHE A 244 -7.46 -2.20 -23.75
C PHE A 244 -6.76 -1.28 -22.75
N SER A 245 -6.75 0.02 -23.00
CA SER A 245 -6.36 1.03 -22.03
C SER A 245 -7.46 1.23 -20.97
N LYS A 246 -7.10 1.82 -19.84
CA LYS A 246 -8.09 2.17 -18.78
C LYS A 246 -9.25 3.01 -19.31
N ASP A 247 -8.97 3.93 -20.21
CA ASP A 247 -9.99 4.82 -20.78
C ASP A 247 -10.93 4.09 -21.72
N GLU A 248 -10.42 3.15 -22.54
CA GLU A 248 -11.24 2.28 -23.39
C GLU A 248 -12.12 1.34 -22.57
N ILE A 249 -11.59 0.76 -21.51
CA ILE A 249 -12.39 -0.06 -20.57
C ILE A 249 -13.48 0.81 -19.95
N ARG A 250 -13.12 1.98 -19.39
CA ARG A 250 -14.08 2.89 -18.74
C ARG A 250 -15.23 3.27 -19.68
N GLN A 251 -14.92 3.56 -20.94
CA GLN A 251 -15.93 3.91 -21.92
C GLN A 251 -16.91 2.76 -22.19
N GLN A 252 -16.42 1.51 -22.29
CA GLN A 252 -17.27 0.35 -22.61
C GLN A 252 -18.15 -0.08 -21.42
N ILE A 253 -17.68 0.07 -20.18
CA ILE A 253 -18.44 -0.29 -18.97
C ILE A 253 -19.26 0.88 -18.39
N TYR A 254 -19.18 2.07 -19.00
CA TYR A 254 -19.82 3.29 -18.51
C TYR A 254 -21.33 3.15 -18.35
N PHE A 255 -22.00 2.33 -19.17
CA PHE A 255 -23.44 2.08 -19.10
C PHE A 255 -23.90 1.64 -17.69
N GLN A 256 -23.04 0.95 -16.94
CA GLN A 256 -23.32 0.51 -15.58
C GLN A 256 -22.50 1.30 -14.53
N GLU A 257 -21.22 1.53 -14.79
CA GLU A 257 -20.33 2.14 -13.80
C GLU A 257 -20.50 3.65 -13.62
N GLN A 258 -21.29 4.33 -14.47
CA GLN A 258 -21.63 5.75 -14.28
C GLN A 258 -22.40 6.05 -12.98
N TYR A 259 -22.95 5.04 -12.32
CA TYR A 259 -23.71 5.16 -11.08
C TYR A 259 -22.87 4.94 -9.82
N PHE A 260 -21.57 4.62 -9.97
CA PHE A 260 -20.67 4.25 -8.89
C PHE A 260 -19.35 5.05 -8.93
N ASP A 261 -18.67 5.21 -7.78
CA ASP A 261 -17.28 5.69 -7.73
C ASP A 261 -16.33 4.51 -7.96
N SER A 262 -16.06 4.21 -9.23
CA SER A 262 -15.27 3.05 -9.62
C SER A 262 -13.85 3.41 -10.00
N GLU A 263 -12.89 2.55 -9.63
CA GLU A 263 -11.52 2.58 -10.15
C GLU A 263 -11.19 1.31 -10.94
N ILE A 264 -10.29 1.42 -11.93
CA ILE A 264 -9.83 0.31 -12.76
C ILE A 264 -8.37 0.02 -12.39
N VAL A 265 -8.11 -1.22 -11.94
CA VAL A 265 -6.78 -1.77 -11.64
C VAL A 265 -6.35 -2.67 -12.81
N MET A 266 -5.09 -2.51 -13.29
CA MET A 266 -4.52 -3.28 -14.43
C MET A 266 -3.15 -3.80 -14.06
#